data_b0345f827728ac6062c2b68c2eee1d2d
#
_entry.id   b0345f827728ac6062c2b68c2eee1d2d
#
_cell.length_a   1.000
_cell.length_b   1.000
_cell.length_c   1.000
_cell.angle_alpha   90.00
_cell.angle_beta   90.00
_cell.angle_gamma   90.00
#
_symmetry.space_group_name_H-M   'P 1'
#
loop_
_entity.id
_entity.type
_entity.pdbx_description
1 polymer ?
#
loop_
_entity_poly.entity_id
_entity_poly.type
_entity_poly.pdbx_seq_one_letter_code
_entity_poly.pdbx_strand_id
1 'polypeptide(L)'
;IPEKTVDEIISVKIGDTAQTYTPDLTARTFTITPAPAAGTNTLELIYRSGNGERAQVTGMRFSELYNGQTDSRVFLYGDGTNKTIYSGIDSATGKPSAEYFPDLYEAEVGEANTPITGMVRHYARLVVFKQDATYSMSYSTLVTATDVTTAAFYVTPVNRQFGNKAPGQVDILENNPLTLDDQAVYRWRSVSTSG
;
A
#
# COMPACT_ATOMS: atom_id res chain seq x y z
N ILE A 1 22.10 8.18 15.37
CA ILE A 1 21.15 7.19 14.86
C ILE A 1 21.86 6.33 13.80
N PRO A 2 21.55 5.02 13.69
CA PRO A 2 22.27 4.10 12.80
C PRO A 2 22.16 4.49 11.31
N GLU A 3 22.96 3.82 10.46
CA GLU A 3 23.29 4.16 9.08
C GLU A 3 22.16 4.22 8.06
N LYS A 4 20.91 4.00 8.47
CA LYS A 4 19.72 4.05 7.59
C LYS A 4 19.10 5.44 7.55
N THR A 5 18.35 5.74 6.51
CA THR A 5 17.50 6.93 6.47
C THR A 5 16.52 6.89 7.64
N VAL A 6 16.34 8.00 8.31
CA VAL A 6 15.38 8.16 9.41
C VAL A 6 14.27 9.06 8.91
N ASP A 7 13.05 8.52 8.84
CA ASP A 7 11.88 9.24 8.36
C ASP A 7 11.22 10.03 9.48
N GLU A 8 11.23 9.50 10.69
CA GLU A 8 10.58 10.08 11.84
C GLU A 8 11.23 9.58 13.15
N ILE A 9 11.37 10.45 14.12
CA ILE A 9 11.64 10.06 15.51
C ILE A 9 10.32 10.07 16.26
N ILE A 10 9.91 8.91 16.77
CA ILE A 10 8.61 8.74 17.44
C ILE A 10 8.70 9.09 18.92
N SER A 11 9.73 8.59 19.60
CA SER A 11 9.96 8.89 21.00
C SER A 11 11.42 8.80 21.41
N VAL A 12 11.77 9.61 22.39
CA VAL A 12 13.06 9.59 23.07
C VAL A 12 12.81 9.49 24.55
N LYS A 13 13.39 8.50 25.22
CA LYS A 13 13.30 8.34 26.68
C LYS A 13 14.67 8.14 27.28
N ILE A 14 14.83 8.60 28.50
CA ILE A 14 15.99 8.31 29.34
C ILE A 14 15.48 7.58 30.60
N GLY A 15 15.86 6.30 30.70
CA GLY A 15 15.15 5.39 31.59
C GLY A 15 13.68 5.29 31.14
N ASP A 16 12.75 5.44 32.11
CA ASP A 16 11.31 5.43 31.80
C ASP A 16 10.72 6.83 31.53
N THR A 17 11.56 7.88 31.50
CA THR A 17 11.11 9.27 31.41
C THR A 17 11.21 9.77 29.95
N ALA A 18 10.07 10.15 29.38
CA ALA A 18 10.03 10.79 28.06
C ALA A 18 10.75 12.15 28.07
N GLN A 19 11.50 12.42 27.00
CA GLN A 19 12.29 13.63 26.82
C GLN A 19 11.67 14.55 25.79
N THR A 20 11.80 15.86 26.00
CA THR A 20 11.55 16.84 24.94
C THR A 20 12.77 16.89 24.02
N TYR A 21 12.56 16.76 22.71
CA TYR A 21 13.63 16.71 21.75
C TYR A 21 13.29 17.49 20.46
N THR A 22 14.32 17.92 19.77
CA THR A 22 14.22 18.52 18.43
C THR A 22 14.96 17.62 17.44
N PRO A 23 14.29 17.02 16.44
CA PRO A 23 14.93 16.15 15.48
C PRO A 23 15.61 16.94 14.35
N ASP A 24 16.73 16.41 13.86
CA ASP A 24 17.33 16.74 12.56
C ASP A 24 17.43 15.44 11.77
N LEU A 25 16.43 15.19 10.92
CA LEU A 25 16.33 13.94 10.16
C LEU A 25 17.39 13.85 9.06
N THR A 26 17.83 14.99 8.52
CA THR A 26 18.89 15.06 7.51
C THR A 26 20.25 14.68 8.09
N ALA A 27 20.59 15.24 9.24
CA ALA A 27 21.80 14.90 9.97
C ALA A 27 21.67 13.56 10.74
N ARG A 28 20.48 13.00 10.83
CA ARG A 28 20.14 11.79 11.60
C ARG A 28 20.49 11.93 13.07
N THR A 29 20.26 13.10 13.61
CA THR A 29 20.51 13.45 15.01
C THR A 29 19.26 14.00 15.69
N PHE A 30 19.30 14.13 16.98
CA PHE A 30 18.30 14.85 17.74
C PHE A 30 18.96 15.52 18.95
N THR A 31 18.38 16.62 19.38
CA THR A 31 18.84 17.36 20.56
C THR A 31 17.79 17.27 21.65
N ILE A 32 18.19 16.84 22.83
CA ILE A 32 17.31 16.81 24.02
C ILE A 32 17.43 18.14 24.74
N THR A 33 16.30 18.75 25.08
CA THR A 33 16.25 20.02 25.79
C THR A 33 15.27 19.95 26.97
N PRO A 34 15.72 20.22 28.21
CA PRO A 34 17.10 20.53 28.61
C PRO A 34 18.05 19.34 28.47
N ALA A 35 19.35 19.64 28.41
CA ALA A 35 20.35 18.57 28.35
C ALA A 35 20.23 17.67 29.60
N PRO A 36 20.23 16.34 29.43
CA PRO A 36 20.12 15.41 30.55
C PRO A 36 21.34 15.50 31.46
N ALA A 37 21.15 15.23 32.73
CA ALA A 37 22.25 15.16 33.67
C ALA A 37 23.24 14.06 33.30
N ALA A 38 24.52 14.30 33.52
CA ALA A 38 25.54 13.29 33.32
C ALA A 38 25.30 12.06 34.21
N GLY A 39 25.37 10.88 33.65
CA GLY A 39 25.16 9.62 34.36
C GLY A 39 25.08 8.43 33.41
N THR A 40 25.00 7.23 33.99
CA THR A 40 24.75 5.98 33.26
C THR A 40 23.24 5.81 33.07
N ASN A 41 22.71 6.46 32.05
CA ASN A 41 21.28 6.36 31.74
C ASN A 41 21.10 5.52 30.45
N THR A 42 20.08 4.68 30.43
CA THR A 42 19.68 3.97 29.22
C THR A 42 18.86 4.91 28.34
N LEU A 43 19.37 5.20 27.15
CA LEU A 43 18.64 5.94 26.14
C LEU A 43 17.80 4.96 25.31
N GLU A 44 16.49 5.14 25.31
CA GLU A 44 15.57 4.45 24.44
C GLU A 44 15.14 5.42 23.32
N LEU A 45 15.35 5.00 22.07
CA LEU A 45 14.99 5.75 20.88
C LEU A 45 14.09 4.89 20.01
N ILE A 46 12.86 5.35 19.77
CA ILE A 46 11.95 4.73 18.80
C ILE A 46 11.86 5.66 17.61
N TYR A 47 12.14 5.12 16.43
CA TYR A 47 12.12 5.86 15.17
C TYR A 47 11.63 5.00 14.03
N ARG A 48 11.14 5.64 12.97
CA ARG A 48 10.84 5.02 11.68
C ARG A 48 12.02 5.19 10.75
N SER A 49 12.43 4.10 10.14
CA SER A 49 13.51 4.06 9.17
C SER A 49 13.03 3.32 7.93
N GLY A 50 12.92 4.01 6.82
CA GLY A 50 12.67 3.44 5.50
C GLY A 50 13.96 3.33 4.68
N ASN A 51 13.91 2.61 3.58
CA ASN A 51 15.01 2.56 2.60
C ASN A 51 15.01 3.75 1.63
N GLY A 52 14.33 4.83 1.98
CA GLY A 52 14.19 6.02 1.14
C GLY A 52 13.03 5.98 0.15
N GLU A 53 12.11 5.04 0.27
CA GLU A 53 11.01 4.85 -0.67
C GLU A 53 9.70 5.54 -0.28
N ARG A 54 9.75 6.46 0.68
CA ARG A 54 8.59 7.30 1.02
C ARG A 54 7.97 7.95 -0.21
N ALA A 55 8.79 8.34 -1.19
CA ALA A 55 8.32 8.95 -2.43
C ALA A 55 7.41 8.01 -3.23
N GLN A 56 7.64 6.71 -3.19
CA GLN A 56 6.77 5.72 -3.83
C GLN A 56 5.36 5.75 -3.24
N VAL A 57 5.24 5.81 -1.92
CA VAL A 57 3.93 5.89 -1.24
C VAL A 57 3.26 7.24 -1.50
N THR A 58 4.00 8.34 -1.35
CA THR A 58 3.44 9.70 -1.50
C THR A 58 3.20 10.10 -2.96
N GLY A 59 3.77 9.37 -3.92
CA GLY A 59 3.50 9.53 -5.35
C GLY A 59 2.18 8.92 -5.81
N MET A 60 1.61 8.01 -5.01
CA MET A 60 0.32 7.40 -5.33
C MET A 60 -0.82 8.41 -5.11
N ARG A 61 -1.82 8.38 -6.00
CA ARG A 61 -2.92 9.36 -6.01
C ARG A 61 -4.22 8.80 -5.49
N PHE A 62 -4.40 7.49 -5.56
CA PHE A 62 -5.66 6.83 -5.28
C PHE A 62 -5.45 5.63 -4.37
N SER A 63 -6.50 5.25 -3.66
CA SER A 63 -6.50 4.09 -2.78
C SER A 63 -7.77 3.26 -2.96
N GLU A 64 -7.66 1.96 -2.71
CA GLU A 64 -8.79 1.04 -2.62
C GLU A 64 -8.57 0.06 -1.48
N LEU A 65 -9.64 -0.27 -0.78
CA LEU A 65 -9.63 -1.30 0.26
C LEU A 65 -10.00 -2.65 -0.34
N TYR A 66 -9.09 -3.58 -0.25
CA TYR A 66 -9.36 -4.94 -0.64
C TYR A 66 -9.01 -5.91 0.47
N ASN A 67 -10.00 -6.63 0.89
CA ASN A 67 -9.81 -7.80 1.73
C ASN A 67 -10.16 -9.02 0.89
N GLY A 68 -9.21 -9.92 0.72
CA GLY A 68 -9.53 -11.29 0.43
C GLY A 68 -10.48 -11.84 1.51
N GLN A 69 -10.50 -13.10 1.76
CA GLN A 69 -11.41 -13.65 2.79
C GLN A 69 -11.04 -13.26 4.23
N THR A 70 -9.76 -13.00 4.51
CA THR A 70 -9.26 -12.83 5.89
C THR A 70 -8.28 -11.67 6.08
N ASP A 71 -7.79 -11.04 5.02
CA ASP A 71 -6.67 -10.12 5.07
C ASP A 71 -6.97 -8.81 4.33
N SER A 72 -7.44 -7.82 5.06
CA SER A 72 -7.75 -6.50 4.50
C SER A 72 -6.47 -5.70 4.28
N ARG A 73 -6.31 -5.12 3.11
CA ARG A 73 -5.17 -4.27 2.75
C ARG A 73 -5.65 -2.96 2.13
N VAL A 74 -4.87 -1.93 2.35
CA VAL A 74 -4.98 -0.69 1.58
C VAL A 74 -4.09 -0.82 0.36
N PHE A 75 -4.67 -0.76 -0.83
CA PHE A 75 -3.95 -0.68 -2.09
C PHE A 75 -3.81 0.76 -2.51
N LEU A 76 -2.62 1.17 -2.93
CA LEU A 76 -2.34 2.49 -3.47
C LEU A 76 -1.92 2.35 -4.94
N TYR A 77 -2.40 3.28 -5.78
CA TYR A 77 -2.10 3.28 -7.22
C TYR A 77 -2.15 4.70 -7.79
N GLY A 78 -1.78 4.86 -9.06
CA GLY A 78 -1.95 6.11 -9.79
C GLY A 78 -0.73 7.01 -9.81
N ASP A 79 0.47 6.46 -9.65
CA ASP A 79 1.75 7.15 -9.83
C ASP A 79 2.17 7.29 -11.31
N GLY A 80 1.35 6.80 -12.23
CA GLY A 80 1.64 6.78 -13.67
C GLY A 80 2.29 5.48 -14.15
N THR A 81 2.43 4.48 -13.28
CA THR A 81 2.99 3.17 -13.61
C THR A 81 1.94 2.06 -13.63
N ASN A 82 2.35 0.85 -13.98
CA ASN A 82 1.52 -0.35 -13.88
C ASN A 82 1.58 -1.01 -12.49
N LYS A 83 2.19 -0.34 -11.51
CA LYS A 83 2.39 -0.87 -10.17
C LYS A 83 1.29 -0.41 -9.22
N THR A 84 0.99 -1.28 -8.28
CA THR A 84 0.23 -0.98 -7.07
C THR A 84 1.01 -1.48 -5.88
N ILE A 85 1.02 -0.72 -4.81
CA ILE A 85 1.58 -1.11 -3.52
C ILE A 85 0.45 -1.38 -2.54
N TYR A 86 0.69 -2.27 -1.59
CA TYR A 86 -0.32 -2.59 -0.60
C TYR A 86 0.23 -2.60 0.83
N SER A 87 -0.63 -2.26 1.78
CA SER A 87 -0.23 -2.11 3.18
C SER A 87 0.17 -3.43 3.82
N GLY A 88 1.08 -3.33 4.78
CA GLY A 88 1.44 -4.40 5.69
C GLY A 88 0.37 -4.64 6.77
N ILE A 89 0.62 -5.63 7.61
CA ILE A 89 -0.14 -5.90 8.82
C ILE A 89 0.68 -5.43 10.01
N ASP A 90 0.06 -4.69 10.90
CA ASP A 90 0.62 -4.33 12.18
C ASP A 90 0.77 -5.61 13.03
N SER A 91 1.99 -5.92 13.43
CA SER A 91 2.31 -7.12 14.22
C SER A 91 1.68 -7.12 15.62
N ALA A 92 1.41 -5.95 16.18
CA ALA A 92 0.84 -5.81 17.51
C ALA A 92 -0.68 -6.04 17.52
N THR A 93 -1.36 -5.61 16.47
CA THR A 93 -2.83 -5.67 16.37
C THR A 93 -3.34 -6.76 15.42
N GLY A 94 -2.50 -7.31 14.56
CA GLY A 94 -2.88 -8.23 13.49
C GLY A 94 -3.79 -7.60 12.42
N LYS A 95 -3.89 -6.25 12.39
CA LYS A 95 -4.75 -5.52 11.46
C LYS A 95 -3.94 -4.83 10.38
N PRO A 96 -4.53 -4.55 9.22
CA PRO A 96 -3.89 -3.73 8.19
C PRO A 96 -3.53 -2.36 8.75
N SER A 97 -2.32 -1.91 8.46
CA SER A 97 -1.85 -0.60 8.85
C SER A 97 -1.74 0.29 7.63
N ALA A 98 -2.56 1.34 7.56
CA ALA A 98 -2.44 2.35 6.50
C ALA A 98 -1.15 3.20 6.62
N GLU A 99 -0.37 2.99 7.66
CA GLU A 99 0.88 3.70 7.92
C GLU A 99 2.13 2.88 7.55
N TYR A 100 1.94 1.62 7.12
CA TYR A 100 3.05 0.71 6.87
C TYR A 100 2.91 0.01 5.51
N PHE A 101 3.79 0.38 4.59
CA PHE A 101 3.91 -0.21 3.25
C PHE A 101 5.31 -0.82 3.11
N PRO A 102 5.46 -2.14 3.29
CA PRO A 102 6.76 -2.82 3.14
C PRO A 102 7.27 -2.73 1.70
N ASP A 103 8.58 -2.59 1.51
CA ASP A 103 9.23 -2.38 0.21
C ASP A 103 8.88 -3.41 -0.87
N LEU A 104 8.58 -4.64 -0.47
CA LEU A 104 8.26 -5.73 -1.40
C LEU A 104 6.75 -5.99 -1.53
N TYR A 105 5.91 -5.16 -0.90
CA TYR A 105 4.46 -5.30 -0.99
C TYR A 105 3.93 -4.52 -2.18
N GLU A 106 4.33 -4.96 -3.34
CA GLU A 106 3.90 -4.42 -4.63
C GLU A 106 3.37 -5.51 -5.56
N ALA A 107 2.56 -5.14 -6.52
CA ALA A 107 2.12 -6.00 -7.61
C ALA A 107 2.14 -5.22 -8.92
N GLU A 108 2.63 -5.88 -9.97
CA GLU A 108 2.58 -5.34 -11.33
C GLU A 108 1.34 -5.87 -12.06
N VAL A 109 0.63 -4.96 -12.73
CA VAL A 109 -0.59 -5.28 -13.44
C VAL A 109 -0.39 -5.10 -14.93
N GLY A 110 -0.32 -6.20 -15.65
CA GLY A 110 -0.17 -6.21 -17.11
C GLY A 110 1.10 -5.52 -17.59
N GLU A 111 1.05 -4.89 -18.77
CA GLU A 111 2.20 -4.29 -19.41
C GLU A 111 2.72 -3.03 -18.69
N ALA A 112 4.04 -2.89 -18.62
CA ALA A 112 4.71 -1.82 -17.89
C ALA A 112 4.38 -0.40 -18.41
N ASN A 113 4.13 -0.26 -19.71
CA ASN A 113 3.93 1.04 -20.37
C ASN A 113 2.51 1.61 -20.22
N THR A 114 1.62 0.90 -19.55
CA THR A 114 0.23 1.34 -19.38
C THR A 114 -0.09 1.47 -17.90
N PRO A 115 -0.38 2.70 -17.42
CA PRO A 115 -0.64 2.94 -16.02
C PRO A 115 -1.96 2.35 -15.55
N ILE A 116 -2.04 2.09 -14.24
CA ILE A 116 -3.30 1.77 -13.58
C ILE A 116 -4.11 3.06 -13.47
N THR A 117 -5.34 3.00 -13.96
CA THR A 117 -6.26 4.14 -13.98
C THR A 117 -7.42 4.00 -13.00
N GLY A 118 -7.68 2.81 -12.50
CA GLY A 118 -8.74 2.58 -11.53
C GLY A 118 -8.64 1.23 -10.86
N MET A 119 -9.11 1.18 -9.63
CA MET A 119 -9.31 -0.07 -8.89
C MET A 119 -10.65 -0.02 -8.20
N VAL A 120 -11.33 -1.15 -8.12
CA VAL A 120 -12.57 -1.28 -7.36
C VAL A 120 -12.74 -2.72 -6.89
N ARG A 121 -13.16 -2.85 -5.64
CA ARG A 121 -13.53 -4.14 -5.10
C ARG A 121 -14.84 -4.61 -5.71
N HIS A 122 -14.84 -5.80 -6.27
CA HIS A 122 -16.02 -6.44 -6.83
C HIS A 122 -16.11 -7.89 -6.34
N TYR A 123 -17.03 -8.17 -5.43
CA TYR A 123 -17.14 -9.43 -4.69
C TYR A 123 -15.81 -9.77 -3.96
N ALA A 124 -15.27 -10.96 -4.19
CA ALA A 124 -14.04 -11.44 -3.59
C ALA A 124 -12.78 -11.06 -4.39
N ARG A 125 -12.88 -10.16 -5.37
CA ARG A 125 -11.79 -9.77 -6.25
C ARG A 125 -11.61 -8.26 -6.26
N LEU A 126 -10.39 -7.84 -6.52
CA LEU A 126 -10.06 -6.46 -6.87
C LEU A 126 -9.98 -6.36 -8.40
N VAL A 127 -10.88 -5.58 -8.99
CA VAL A 127 -10.85 -5.31 -10.43
C VAL A 127 -9.94 -4.11 -10.66
N VAL A 128 -8.98 -4.27 -11.53
CA VAL A 128 -7.96 -3.27 -11.85
C VAL A 128 -8.11 -2.84 -13.29
N PHE A 129 -8.25 -1.55 -13.50
CA PHE A 129 -8.44 -0.96 -14.82
C PHE A 129 -7.18 -0.23 -15.27
N LYS A 130 -6.87 -0.39 -16.52
CA LYS A 130 -5.97 0.45 -17.33
C LYS A 130 -6.80 1.19 -18.38
N GLN A 131 -6.19 1.99 -19.25
CA GLN A 131 -6.94 2.69 -20.28
C GLN A 131 -7.69 1.71 -21.21
N ASP A 132 -6.99 0.69 -21.69
CA ASP A 132 -7.50 -0.22 -22.70
C ASP A 132 -7.49 -1.70 -22.25
N ALA A 133 -7.44 -1.92 -20.94
CA ALA A 133 -7.41 -3.27 -20.40
C ALA A 133 -7.99 -3.34 -18.98
N THR A 134 -8.53 -4.49 -18.65
CA THR A 134 -9.08 -4.79 -17.33
C THR A 134 -8.52 -6.10 -16.82
N TYR A 135 -8.13 -6.10 -15.57
CA TYR A 135 -7.57 -7.24 -14.87
C TYR A 135 -8.37 -7.55 -13.61
N SER A 136 -8.26 -8.77 -13.15
CA SER A 136 -8.78 -9.20 -11.86
C SER A 136 -7.63 -9.63 -10.98
N MET A 137 -7.57 -9.08 -9.80
CA MET A 137 -6.63 -9.49 -8.76
C MET A 137 -7.37 -10.29 -7.71
N SER A 138 -6.87 -11.48 -7.40
CA SER A 138 -7.43 -12.36 -6.38
C SER A 138 -6.40 -12.59 -5.28
N TYR A 139 -6.89 -12.62 -4.05
CA TYR A 139 -6.11 -12.97 -2.88
C TYR A 139 -5.91 -14.47 -2.77
N SER A 140 -4.74 -14.87 -2.34
CA SER A 140 -4.43 -16.22 -1.88
C SER A 140 -3.39 -16.15 -0.76
N THR A 141 -3.18 -17.25 -0.09
CA THR A 141 -2.08 -17.40 0.87
C THR A 141 -0.95 -18.18 0.23
N LEU A 142 0.27 -17.74 0.46
CA LEU A 142 1.48 -18.45 0.10
C LEU A 142 2.22 -18.86 1.37
N VAL A 143 2.55 -20.14 1.49
CA VAL A 143 3.43 -20.63 2.54
C VAL A 143 4.85 -20.62 2.00
N THR A 144 5.72 -19.87 2.66
CA THR A 144 7.14 -19.80 2.27
C THR A 144 7.89 -21.06 2.68
N ALA A 145 9.09 -21.25 2.17
CA ALA A 145 9.97 -22.39 2.54
C ALA A 145 10.33 -22.42 4.04
N THR A 146 10.09 -21.35 4.77
CA THR A 146 10.29 -21.23 6.22
C THR A 146 8.99 -21.33 7.01
N ASP A 147 7.94 -21.93 6.43
CA ASP A 147 6.61 -22.08 7.03
C ASP A 147 5.91 -20.76 7.44
N VAL A 148 6.35 -19.64 6.88
CA VAL A 148 5.67 -18.35 7.08
C VAL A 148 4.58 -18.18 6.04
N THR A 149 3.33 -18.02 6.52
CA THR A 149 2.19 -17.71 5.65
C THR A 149 2.18 -16.22 5.32
N THR A 150 2.18 -15.89 4.05
CA THR A 150 2.10 -14.50 3.57
C THR A 150 0.95 -14.32 2.57
N ALA A 151 0.49 -13.08 2.42
CA ALA A 151 -0.48 -12.74 1.39
C ALA A 151 0.16 -12.81 0.00
N ALA A 152 -0.57 -13.36 -0.94
CA ALA A 152 -0.21 -13.34 -2.36
C ALA A 152 -1.40 -12.83 -3.18
N PHE A 153 -1.11 -11.99 -4.17
CA PHE A 153 -2.13 -11.43 -5.05
C PHE A 153 -1.84 -11.83 -6.48
N TYR A 154 -2.78 -12.58 -7.07
CA TYR A 154 -2.66 -13.09 -8.42
C TYR A 154 -3.45 -12.23 -9.39
N VAL A 155 -2.76 -11.73 -10.41
CA VAL A 155 -3.33 -10.88 -11.44
C VAL A 155 -3.65 -11.72 -12.67
N THR A 156 -4.91 -11.67 -13.11
CA THR A 156 -5.38 -12.35 -14.32
C THR A 156 -6.07 -11.36 -15.26
N PRO A 157 -5.80 -11.41 -16.58
CA PRO A 157 -6.47 -10.55 -17.54
C PRO A 157 -7.96 -10.93 -17.65
N VAL A 158 -8.83 -9.93 -17.65
CA VAL A 158 -10.28 -10.06 -17.85
C VAL A 158 -10.65 -9.61 -19.27
N ASN A 159 -10.17 -8.44 -19.67
CA ASN A 159 -10.42 -7.87 -20.97
C ASN A 159 -9.17 -7.11 -21.42
N ARG A 160 -8.84 -7.19 -22.73
CA ARG A 160 -7.66 -6.55 -23.31
C ARG A 160 -8.00 -5.44 -24.31
N GLN A 161 -9.22 -4.95 -24.31
CA GLN A 161 -9.70 -3.94 -25.25
C GLN A 161 -10.43 -2.80 -24.56
N PHE A 162 -10.92 -3.04 -23.35
CA PHE A 162 -11.71 -2.05 -22.60
C PHE A 162 -11.18 -1.91 -21.17
N GLY A 163 -11.17 -0.70 -20.68
CA GLY A 163 -10.72 -0.37 -19.35
C GLY A 163 -11.39 0.90 -18.81
N ASN A 164 -10.61 1.81 -18.26
CA ASN A 164 -11.05 3.09 -17.73
C ASN A 164 -10.11 4.19 -18.20
N LYS A 165 -10.59 5.15 -18.99
CA LYS A 165 -9.78 6.28 -19.46
C LYS A 165 -9.78 7.49 -18.53
N ALA A 166 -10.64 7.49 -17.52
CA ALA A 166 -10.70 8.56 -16.53
C ALA A 166 -10.05 8.13 -15.21
N PRO A 167 -8.79 8.50 -14.94
CA PRO A 167 -8.08 8.05 -13.73
C PRO A 167 -8.81 8.39 -12.45
N GLY A 168 -8.96 7.39 -11.57
CA GLY A 168 -9.67 7.50 -10.30
C GLY A 168 -11.18 7.52 -10.39
N GLN A 169 -11.75 7.57 -11.59
CA GLN A 169 -13.21 7.61 -11.79
C GLN A 169 -13.74 6.19 -12.06
N VAL A 170 -13.76 5.37 -11.03
CA VAL A 170 -14.39 4.05 -11.04
C VAL A 170 -15.31 3.96 -9.84
N ASP A 171 -16.54 3.52 -10.06
CA ASP A 171 -17.55 3.40 -9.00
C ASP A 171 -18.33 2.10 -9.16
N ILE A 172 -19.15 1.76 -8.17
CA ILE A 172 -20.02 0.58 -8.20
C ILE A 172 -21.48 1.03 -8.20
N LEU A 173 -22.21 0.62 -9.23
CA LEU A 173 -23.65 0.77 -9.31
C LEU A 173 -24.31 -0.62 -9.33
N GLU A 174 -25.23 -0.86 -8.41
CA GLU A 174 -25.93 -2.15 -8.28
C GLU A 174 -24.96 -3.35 -8.32
N ASN A 175 -23.88 -3.23 -7.56
CA ASN A 175 -22.84 -4.26 -7.46
C ASN A 175 -22.08 -4.56 -8.77
N ASN A 176 -22.09 -3.62 -9.71
CA ASN A 176 -21.33 -3.71 -10.95
C ASN A 176 -20.39 -2.52 -11.08
N PRO A 177 -19.10 -2.73 -11.38
CA PRO A 177 -18.20 -1.63 -11.65
C PRO A 177 -18.64 -0.81 -12.86
N LEU A 178 -18.48 0.50 -12.76
CA LEU A 178 -18.66 1.47 -13.84
C LEU A 178 -17.32 2.08 -14.18
N THR A 179 -17.03 2.19 -15.46
CA THR A 179 -15.84 2.87 -15.98
C THR A 179 -16.22 3.86 -17.08
N LEU A 180 -15.34 4.84 -17.28
CA LEU A 180 -15.51 5.86 -18.31
C LEU A 180 -14.54 5.64 -19.45
N ASP A 181 -15.05 5.73 -20.68
CA ASP A 181 -14.28 5.84 -21.90
C ASP A 181 -14.64 7.19 -22.57
N ASP A 182 -13.92 7.55 -23.62
CA ASP A 182 -14.13 8.78 -24.39
C ASP A 182 -15.54 8.85 -24.98
N GLN A 183 -16.19 7.72 -25.22
CA GLN A 183 -17.46 7.62 -25.91
C GLN A 183 -18.63 7.10 -25.08
N ALA A 184 -18.35 6.43 -23.93
CA ALA A 184 -19.38 5.74 -23.18
C ALA A 184 -19.01 5.49 -21.72
N VAL A 185 -20.05 5.22 -20.93
CA VAL A 185 -19.93 4.60 -19.61
C VAL A 185 -20.14 3.10 -19.76
N TYR A 186 -19.17 2.32 -19.33
CA TYR A 186 -19.26 0.87 -19.33
C TYR A 186 -19.68 0.34 -17.99
N ARG A 187 -20.61 -0.60 -17.99
CA ARG A 187 -21.03 -1.36 -16.82
C ARG A 187 -20.52 -2.79 -16.95
N TRP A 188 -19.70 -3.19 -16.00
CA TRP A 188 -19.07 -4.51 -15.95
C TRP A 188 -19.94 -5.49 -15.17
N ARG A 189 -20.38 -6.54 -15.82
CA ARG A 189 -21.18 -7.59 -15.18
C ARG A 189 -20.36 -8.88 -15.09
N SER A 190 -20.40 -9.52 -13.91
CA SER A 190 -19.94 -10.90 -13.79
C SER A 190 -20.91 -11.82 -14.52
N VAL A 191 -20.41 -12.54 -15.50
CA VAL A 191 -21.15 -13.64 -16.11
C VAL A 191 -20.72 -14.92 -15.42
N SER A 192 -21.62 -15.57 -14.69
CA SER A 192 -21.37 -16.93 -14.24
C SER A 192 -21.55 -17.83 -15.45
N THR A 193 -20.47 -18.37 -15.97
CA THR A 193 -20.55 -19.54 -16.85
C THR A 193 -20.89 -20.74 -15.95
N SER A 194 -22.16 -21.03 -15.80
CA SER A 194 -22.58 -22.36 -15.35
C SER A 194 -22.30 -23.32 -16.48
N GLY A 195 -21.17 -24.03 -16.38
CA GLY A 195 -20.91 -25.23 -17.14
C GLY A 195 -21.36 -26.43 -16.37
#